data_a7ddaa6545745e98368ec82be45afcd8
#
_entry.id   a7ddaa6545745e98368ec82be45afcd8
#
_cell.length_a   1.000
_cell.length_b   1.000
_cell.length_c   1.000
_cell.angle_alpha   90.00
_cell.angle_beta   90.00
_cell.angle_gamma   90.00
#
_symmetry.space_group_name_H-M   'P 1'
#
loop_
_entity.id
_entity.type
_entity.pdbx_description
1 polymer ?
#
loop_
_entity_poly.entity_id
_entity_poly.type
_entity_poly.pdbx_seq_one_letter_code
_entity_poly.pdbx_strand_id
1 'polypeptide(L)'
;FRKLSVEDNIKAVLEMTELSKAEQKDKLESLISEFRLDKVRKNSGDSLSGGERRRTEIARSLASSPKFILLDEPFAGIDPIAVEDIQYIVAKLKTKNIGILITDHNVQETLSITDRAYLMFEGNILKAGTAEELAEDEVVRRVYLGKNFELKRKVLDFENR
;
A
#
# COMPACT_ATOMS: atom_id res chain seq x y z
N PHE A 1 -1.26 -15.89 3.29
CA PHE A 1 -1.41 -17.17 4.04
C PHE A 1 -2.28 -16.95 5.29
N ARG A 2 -3.62 -17.14 5.17
CA ARG A 2 -4.59 -16.78 6.23
C ARG A 2 -4.43 -17.59 7.53
N LYS A 3 -3.96 -18.83 7.44
CA LYS A 3 -3.79 -19.72 8.60
C LYS A 3 -2.43 -19.60 9.30
N LEU A 4 -1.48 -18.91 8.70
CA LEU A 4 -0.18 -18.65 9.32
C LEU A 4 -0.28 -17.43 10.24
N SER A 5 0.58 -17.39 11.27
CA SER A 5 0.76 -16.18 12.07
C SER A 5 1.33 -15.04 11.23
N VAL A 6 1.23 -13.80 11.71
CA VAL A 6 1.88 -12.64 11.07
C VAL A 6 3.36 -12.89 10.86
N GLU A 7 4.04 -13.35 11.90
CA GLU A 7 5.47 -13.69 11.87
C GLU A 7 5.77 -14.75 10.83
N ASP A 8 5.00 -15.85 10.79
CA ASP A 8 5.24 -16.95 9.86
C ASP A 8 4.91 -16.55 8.41
N ASN A 9 3.97 -15.62 8.20
CA ASN A 9 3.72 -15.03 6.89
C ASN A 9 4.96 -14.35 6.30
N ILE A 10 5.72 -13.63 7.13
CA ILE A 10 6.94 -12.93 6.71
C ILE A 10 8.10 -13.92 6.60
N LYS A 11 8.27 -14.83 7.59
CA LYS A 11 9.30 -15.87 7.58
C LYS A 11 9.25 -16.76 6.35
N ALA A 12 8.05 -17.16 5.92
CA ALA A 12 7.89 -18.02 4.74
C ALA A 12 8.50 -17.41 3.47
N VAL A 13 8.50 -16.07 3.35
CA VAL A 13 9.15 -15.39 2.22
C VAL A 13 10.65 -15.20 2.47
N LEU A 14 11.07 -14.90 3.71
CA LEU A 14 12.49 -14.78 4.05
C LEU A 14 13.25 -16.09 3.82
N GLU A 15 12.63 -17.25 4.08
CA GLU A 15 13.23 -18.55 3.84
C GLU A 15 13.49 -18.87 2.35
N MET A 16 12.82 -18.14 1.44
CA MET A 16 13.04 -18.25 -0.01
C MET A 16 14.16 -17.30 -0.51
N THR A 17 14.77 -16.51 0.38
CA THR A 17 15.86 -15.59 0.04
C THR A 17 17.22 -16.25 0.31
N GLU A 18 18.29 -15.67 -0.26
CA GLU A 18 19.68 -16.11 -0.04
C GLU A 18 20.26 -15.58 1.29
N LEU A 19 19.47 -14.90 2.12
CA LEU A 19 19.91 -14.36 3.40
C LEU A 19 20.26 -15.48 4.39
N SER A 20 21.32 -15.28 5.17
CA SER A 20 21.66 -16.15 6.30
C SER A 20 20.54 -16.13 7.35
N LYS A 21 20.51 -17.13 8.22
CA LYS A 21 19.49 -17.20 9.31
C LYS A 21 19.54 -15.99 10.25
N ALA A 22 20.71 -15.43 10.48
CA ALA A 22 20.87 -14.20 11.28
C ALA A 22 20.23 -13.00 10.57
N GLU A 23 20.55 -12.77 9.29
CA GLU A 23 19.99 -11.70 8.49
C GLU A 23 18.48 -11.83 8.31
N GLN A 24 17.96 -13.06 8.12
CA GLN A 24 16.52 -13.33 8.07
C GLN A 24 15.83 -12.89 9.36
N LYS A 25 16.44 -13.22 10.52
CA LYS A 25 15.91 -12.81 11.83
C LYS A 25 15.89 -11.29 12.00
N ASP A 26 17.01 -10.64 11.70
CA ASP A 26 17.12 -9.18 11.82
C ASP A 26 16.12 -8.47 10.91
N LYS A 27 15.97 -8.95 9.69
CA LYS A 27 14.99 -8.42 8.74
C LYS A 27 13.54 -8.65 9.18
N LEU A 28 13.24 -9.81 9.77
CA LEU A 28 11.94 -10.09 10.35
C LEU A 28 11.60 -9.09 11.45
N GLU A 29 12.51 -8.89 12.41
CA GLU A 29 12.30 -7.94 13.53
C GLU A 29 12.11 -6.51 12.99
N SER A 30 12.93 -6.10 12.02
CA SER A 30 12.81 -4.80 11.37
C SER A 30 11.43 -4.62 10.71
N LEU A 31 10.94 -5.60 9.95
CA LEU A 31 9.64 -5.53 9.30
C LEU A 31 8.49 -5.53 10.31
N ILE A 32 8.53 -6.37 11.34
CA ILE A 32 7.51 -6.40 12.40
C ILE A 32 7.40 -5.03 13.07
N SER A 33 8.53 -4.43 13.44
CA SER A 33 8.57 -3.12 14.08
C SER A 33 8.12 -2.00 13.13
N GLU A 34 8.67 -1.94 11.91
CA GLU A 34 8.37 -0.90 10.93
C GLU A 34 6.88 -0.84 10.57
N PHE A 35 6.22 -2.00 10.50
CA PHE A 35 4.80 -2.12 10.17
C PHE A 35 3.88 -2.17 11.38
N ARG A 36 4.41 -1.95 12.60
CA ARG A 36 3.66 -1.94 13.87
C ARG A 36 2.83 -3.22 14.05
N LEU A 37 3.46 -4.36 13.81
CA LEU A 37 2.83 -5.68 13.88
C LEU A 37 3.15 -6.42 15.19
N ASP A 38 3.92 -5.81 16.10
CA ASP A 38 4.38 -6.42 17.36
C ASP A 38 3.25 -7.04 18.15
N LYS A 39 2.15 -6.30 18.35
CA LYS A 39 1.00 -6.73 19.17
C LYS A 39 0.24 -7.91 18.56
N VAL A 40 0.27 -8.03 17.24
CA VAL A 40 -0.47 -9.08 16.50
C VAL A 40 0.45 -10.14 15.91
N ARG A 41 1.74 -10.08 16.22
CA ARG A 41 2.81 -10.92 15.69
C ARG A 41 2.48 -12.41 15.66
N LYS A 42 1.85 -12.91 16.72
CA LYS A 42 1.46 -14.31 16.88
C LYS A 42 0.03 -14.62 16.44
N ASN A 43 -0.73 -13.61 16.06
CA ASN A 43 -2.10 -13.80 15.61
C ASN A 43 -2.14 -14.45 14.23
N SER A 44 -3.14 -15.32 14.02
CA SER A 44 -3.40 -15.91 12.71
C SER A 44 -3.91 -14.85 11.74
N GLY A 45 -3.52 -14.93 10.46
CA GLY A 45 -3.90 -13.95 9.44
C GLY A 45 -5.41 -13.82 9.21
N ASP A 46 -6.21 -14.82 9.57
CA ASP A 46 -7.67 -14.77 9.49
C ASP A 46 -8.33 -13.99 10.64
N SER A 47 -7.63 -13.80 11.77
CA SER A 47 -8.10 -13.03 12.93
C SER A 47 -7.73 -11.54 12.90
N LEU A 48 -6.98 -11.10 11.89
CA LEU A 48 -6.53 -9.73 11.75
C LEU A 48 -7.64 -8.79 11.27
N SER A 49 -7.65 -7.56 11.77
CA SER A 49 -8.41 -6.47 11.15
C SER A 49 -7.96 -6.20 9.70
N GLY A 50 -8.77 -5.50 8.92
CA GLY A 50 -8.43 -5.16 7.53
C GLY A 50 -7.08 -4.45 7.41
N GLY A 51 -6.85 -3.44 8.25
CA GLY A 51 -5.61 -2.67 8.28
C GLY A 51 -4.38 -3.50 8.71
N GLU A 52 -4.51 -4.32 9.76
CA GLU A 52 -3.44 -5.22 10.20
C GLU A 52 -3.09 -6.24 9.13
N ARG A 53 -4.09 -6.80 8.45
CA ARG A 53 -3.90 -7.72 7.33
C ARG A 53 -3.14 -7.05 6.20
N ARG A 54 -3.54 -5.83 5.80
CA ARG A 54 -2.88 -5.09 4.71
C ARG A 54 -1.44 -4.77 5.07
N ARG A 55 -1.15 -4.29 6.29
CA ARG A 55 0.23 -4.09 6.75
C ARG A 55 1.06 -5.37 6.72
N THR A 56 0.49 -6.50 7.12
CA THR A 56 1.15 -7.81 7.05
C THR A 56 1.46 -8.22 5.61
N GLU A 57 0.53 -8.02 4.68
CA GLU A 57 0.72 -8.32 3.25
C GLU A 57 1.86 -7.50 2.64
N ILE A 58 1.93 -6.20 2.96
CA ILE A 58 3.01 -5.34 2.47
C ILE A 58 4.34 -5.72 3.12
N ALA A 59 4.39 -5.93 4.43
CA ALA A 59 5.59 -6.36 5.14
C ALA A 59 6.14 -7.69 4.57
N ARG A 60 5.26 -8.65 4.31
CA ARG A 60 5.62 -9.92 3.66
C ARG A 60 6.21 -9.70 2.27
N SER A 61 5.63 -8.79 1.47
CA SER A 61 6.14 -8.48 0.13
C SER A 61 7.55 -7.88 0.19
N LEU A 62 7.85 -7.07 1.20
CA LEU A 62 9.15 -6.45 1.40
C LEU A 62 10.23 -7.43 1.89
N ALA A 63 9.85 -8.59 2.38
CA ALA A 63 10.79 -9.61 2.83
C ALA A 63 11.78 -10.03 1.71
N SER A 64 11.33 -10.05 0.46
CA SER A 64 12.16 -10.36 -0.72
C SER A 64 12.99 -9.19 -1.24
N SER A 65 12.98 -8.01 -0.60
CA SER A 65 13.64 -6.77 -1.06
C SER A 65 13.29 -6.38 -2.51
N PRO A 66 12.03 -6.23 -2.87
CA PRO A 66 11.61 -5.98 -4.24
C PRO A 66 11.99 -4.56 -4.67
N LYS A 67 12.22 -4.37 -5.98
CA LYS A 67 12.33 -3.04 -6.60
C LYS A 67 10.97 -2.43 -6.92
N PHE A 68 9.95 -3.27 -7.08
CA PHE A 68 8.57 -2.88 -7.41
C PHE A 68 7.57 -3.68 -6.59
N ILE A 69 6.49 -3.04 -6.18
CA ILE A 69 5.35 -3.66 -5.49
C ILE A 69 4.08 -3.32 -6.25
N LEU A 70 3.23 -4.34 -6.42
CA LEU A 70 1.88 -4.20 -6.97
C LEU A 70 0.89 -4.33 -5.82
N LEU A 71 0.05 -3.32 -5.65
CA LEU A 71 -1.01 -3.27 -4.65
C LEU A 71 -2.36 -3.26 -5.35
N ASP A 72 -3.09 -4.35 -5.22
CA ASP A 72 -4.43 -4.48 -5.79
C ASP A 72 -5.46 -4.14 -4.72
N GLU A 73 -6.25 -3.10 -4.98
CA GLU A 73 -7.27 -2.54 -4.10
C GLU A 73 -6.82 -2.37 -2.62
N PRO A 74 -5.69 -1.66 -2.36
CA PRO A 74 -5.14 -1.57 -1.01
C PRO A 74 -6.06 -0.86 -0.01
N PHE A 75 -7.02 -0.06 -0.47
CA PHE A 75 -7.95 0.70 0.36
C PHE A 75 -9.33 0.04 0.51
N ALA A 76 -9.57 -1.08 -0.18
CA ALA A 76 -10.86 -1.75 -0.14
C ALA A 76 -11.14 -2.40 1.22
N GLY A 77 -12.32 -2.12 1.78
CA GLY A 77 -12.82 -2.81 2.99
C GLY A 77 -12.05 -2.53 4.28
N ILE A 78 -11.29 -1.44 4.34
CA ILE A 78 -10.60 -0.98 5.55
C ILE A 78 -11.18 0.35 6.05
N ASP A 79 -11.01 0.64 7.34
CA ASP A 79 -11.47 1.88 7.94
C ASP A 79 -10.60 3.09 7.53
N PRO A 80 -11.11 4.34 7.66
CA PRO A 80 -10.36 5.54 7.24
C PRO A 80 -9.01 5.72 7.92
N ILE A 81 -8.86 5.30 9.18
CA ILE A 81 -7.59 5.41 9.91
C ILE A 81 -6.57 4.44 9.30
N ALA A 82 -7.02 3.22 8.97
CA ALA A 82 -6.17 2.24 8.31
C ALA A 82 -5.79 2.67 6.88
N VAL A 83 -6.69 3.36 6.15
CA VAL A 83 -6.35 3.98 4.84
C VAL A 83 -5.19 4.94 4.99
N GLU A 84 -5.21 5.82 5.99
CA GLU A 84 -4.11 6.76 6.25
C GLU A 84 -2.80 6.07 6.58
N ASP A 85 -2.86 4.99 7.36
CA ASP A 85 -1.66 4.19 7.66
C ASP A 85 -1.06 3.56 6.40
N ILE A 86 -1.89 3.02 5.51
CA ILE A 86 -1.42 2.44 4.24
C ILE A 86 -0.84 3.52 3.31
N GLN A 87 -1.48 4.68 3.22
CA GLN A 87 -0.96 5.81 2.44
C GLN A 87 0.41 6.27 2.96
N TYR A 88 0.58 6.37 4.27
CA TYR A 88 1.86 6.68 4.89
C TYR A 88 2.94 5.64 4.55
N ILE A 89 2.60 4.34 4.63
CA ILE A 89 3.49 3.25 4.26
C ILE A 89 3.92 3.39 2.79
N VAL A 90 2.97 3.58 1.87
CA VAL A 90 3.24 3.76 0.44
C VAL A 90 4.21 4.91 0.20
N ALA A 91 3.97 6.06 0.82
CA ALA A 91 4.85 7.21 0.68
C ALA A 91 6.26 6.95 1.24
N LYS A 92 6.36 6.25 2.38
CA LYS A 92 7.65 5.85 2.95
C LYS A 92 8.41 4.88 2.04
N LEU A 93 7.72 3.96 1.37
CA LEU A 93 8.35 3.05 0.41
C LEU A 93 8.90 3.79 -0.83
N LYS A 94 8.25 4.86 -1.28
CA LYS A 94 8.78 5.73 -2.34
C LYS A 94 10.12 6.35 -1.94
N THR A 95 10.29 6.79 -0.69
CA THR A 95 11.59 7.34 -0.24
C THR A 95 12.71 6.29 -0.22
N LYS A 96 12.36 5.02 -0.21
CA LYS A 96 13.30 3.89 -0.33
C LYS A 96 13.57 3.47 -1.77
N ASN A 97 13.17 4.28 -2.76
CA ASN A 97 13.29 3.98 -4.20
C ASN A 97 12.58 2.68 -4.64
N ILE A 98 11.48 2.33 -3.99
CA ILE A 98 10.63 1.21 -4.40
C ILE A 98 9.53 1.75 -5.30
N GLY A 99 9.44 1.24 -6.54
CA GLY A 99 8.34 1.56 -7.46
C GLY A 99 7.05 0.91 -6.97
N ILE A 100 5.92 1.65 -7.01
CA ILE A 100 4.64 1.13 -6.54
C ILE A 100 3.58 1.33 -7.62
N LEU A 101 2.92 0.25 -8.01
CA LEU A 101 1.73 0.27 -8.84
C LEU A 101 0.51 -0.04 -7.98
N ILE A 102 -0.48 0.84 -8.01
CA ILE A 102 -1.73 0.68 -7.25
C ILE A 102 -2.89 0.57 -8.24
N THR A 103 -3.76 -0.42 -8.06
CA THR A 103 -5.10 -0.45 -8.65
C THR A 103 -6.10 -0.22 -7.53
N ASP A 104 -7.00 0.75 -7.66
CA ASP A 104 -8.06 1.00 -6.68
C ASP A 104 -9.19 1.80 -7.32
N HIS A 105 -10.39 1.62 -6.81
CA HIS A 105 -11.57 2.39 -7.20
C HIS A 105 -11.79 3.63 -6.31
N ASN A 106 -11.08 3.72 -5.18
CA ASN A 106 -11.06 4.89 -4.31
C ASN A 106 -10.19 6.01 -4.89
N VAL A 107 -10.76 6.78 -5.81
CA VAL A 107 -10.03 7.78 -6.59
C VAL A 107 -9.35 8.81 -5.73
N GLN A 108 -10.06 9.38 -4.75
CA GLN A 108 -9.52 10.42 -3.87
C GLN A 108 -8.28 9.91 -3.11
N GLU A 109 -8.36 8.71 -2.53
CA GLU A 109 -7.28 8.13 -1.74
C GLU A 109 -6.08 7.78 -2.61
N THR A 110 -6.33 7.28 -3.81
CA THR A 110 -5.28 6.91 -4.78
C THR A 110 -4.60 8.13 -5.35
N LEU A 111 -5.35 9.11 -5.88
CA LEU A 111 -4.79 10.33 -6.47
C LEU A 111 -4.04 11.18 -5.45
N SER A 112 -4.42 11.11 -4.17
CA SER A 112 -3.76 11.89 -3.10
C SER A 112 -2.28 11.54 -2.91
N ILE A 113 -1.85 10.32 -3.28
CA ILE A 113 -0.50 9.78 -3.01
C ILE A 113 0.27 9.36 -4.27
N THR A 114 -0.37 9.32 -5.43
CA THR A 114 0.26 8.91 -6.69
C THR A 114 0.92 10.08 -7.42
N ASP A 115 2.02 9.81 -8.13
CA ASP A 115 2.68 10.79 -8.99
C ASP A 115 2.02 10.83 -10.38
N ARG A 116 1.57 9.68 -10.87
CA ARG A 116 0.94 9.49 -12.16
C ARG A 116 -0.18 8.45 -12.05
N ALA A 117 -1.28 8.69 -12.72
CA ALA A 117 -2.39 7.75 -12.76
C ALA A 117 -2.89 7.50 -14.19
N TYR A 118 -3.50 6.35 -14.36
CA TYR A 118 -4.18 5.91 -15.58
C TYR A 118 -5.63 5.61 -15.23
N LEU A 119 -6.55 6.36 -15.79
CA LEU A 119 -7.98 6.10 -15.61
C LEU A 119 -8.45 5.10 -16.66
N MET A 120 -8.99 3.98 -16.20
CA MET A 120 -9.57 2.96 -17.05
C MET A 120 -11.09 3.09 -17.06
N PHE A 121 -11.67 3.03 -18.25
CA PHE A 121 -13.10 3.05 -18.45
C PHE A 121 -13.46 2.09 -19.58
N GLU A 122 -14.42 1.20 -19.36
CA GLU A 122 -14.86 0.18 -20.34
C GLU A 122 -13.71 -0.61 -20.99
N GLY A 123 -12.71 -1.00 -20.18
CA GLY A 123 -11.56 -1.79 -20.63
C GLY A 123 -10.47 -1.01 -21.37
N ASN A 124 -10.60 0.32 -21.51
CA ASN A 124 -9.65 1.19 -22.19
C ASN A 124 -9.07 2.23 -21.26
N ILE A 125 -7.86 2.74 -21.55
CA ILE A 125 -7.31 3.90 -20.86
C ILE A 125 -8.02 5.14 -21.39
N LEU A 126 -8.88 5.73 -20.56
CA LEU A 126 -9.59 6.97 -20.86
C LEU A 126 -8.62 8.16 -20.87
N LYS A 127 -7.77 8.26 -19.86
CA LYS A 127 -6.80 9.36 -19.68
C LYS A 127 -5.64 8.89 -18.80
N ALA A 128 -4.46 9.51 -19.01
CA ALA A 128 -3.30 9.33 -18.15
C ALA A 128 -2.64 10.70 -17.88
N GLY A 129 -2.16 10.90 -16.67
CA GLY A 129 -1.52 12.14 -16.27
C GLY A 129 -1.19 12.21 -14.79
N THR A 130 -0.78 13.36 -14.30
CA THR A 130 -0.66 13.64 -12.87
C THR A 130 -2.05 13.72 -12.23
N ALA A 131 -2.10 13.68 -10.92
CA ALA A 131 -3.38 13.79 -10.21
C ALA A 131 -4.06 15.13 -10.48
N GLU A 132 -3.28 16.21 -10.60
CA GLU A 132 -3.75 17.57 -10.89
C GLU A 132 -4.35 17.64 -12.32
N GLU A 133 -3.60 17.17 -13.32
CA GLU A 133 -4.06 17.12 -14.71
C GLU A 133 -5.38 16.34 -14.86
N LEU A 134 -5.49 15.21 -14.14
CA LEU A 134 -6.70 14.40 -14.18
C LEU A 134 -7.88 15.06 -13.44
N ALA A 135 -7.63 15.73 -12.33
CA ALA A 135 -8.66 16.43 -11.56
C ALA A 135 -9.25 17.64 -12.29
N GLU A 136 -8.48 18.28 -13.18
CA GLU A 136 -8.89 19.44 -13.97
C GLU A 136 -9.53 19.06 -15.32
N ASP A 137 -9.29 17.83 -15.80
CA ASP A 137 -9.79 17.38 -17.10
C ASP A 137 -11.33 17.26 -17.12
N GLU A 138 -11.98 17.98 -18.03
CA GLU A 138 -13.45 18.02 -18.14
C GLU A 138 -14.07 16.67 -18.45
N VAL A 139 -13.42 15.82 -19.25
CA VAL A 139 -13.93 14.49 -19.61
C VAL A 139 -13.83 13.57 -18.39
N VAL A 140 -12.70 13.60 -17.69
CA VAL A 140 -12.47 12.84 -16.46
C VAL A 140 -13.49 13.23 -15.39
N ARG A 141 -13.72 14.52 -15.18
CA ARG A 141 -14.72 15.03 -14.23
C ARG A 141 -16.14 14.59 -14.59
N ARG A 142 -16.50 14.65 -15.85
CA ARG A 142 -17.85 14.28 -16.32
C ARG A 142 -18.13 12.78 -16.22
N VAL A 143 -17.14 11.94 -16.56
CA VAL A 143 -17.32 10.48 -16.71
C VAL A 143 -17.00 9.72 -15.44
N TYR A 144 -16.04 10.21 -14.62
CA TYR A 144 -15.46 9.45 -13.54
C TYR A 144 -15.48 10.14 -12.17
N LEU A 145 -14.99 11.39 -12.06
CA LEU A 145 -14.82 12.06 -10.77
C LEU A 145 -16.10 12.72 -10.24
N GLY A 146 -16.97 13.20 -11.14
CA GLY A 146 -18.11 14.03 -10.79
C GLY A 146 -17.74 15.54 -10.67
N LYS A 147 -18.78 16.39 -10.78
CA LYS A 147 -18.59 17.86 -10.84
C LYS A 147 -18.00 18.47 -9.56
N ASN A 148 -18.30 17.86 -8.41
CA ASN A 148 -17.92 18.37 -7.09
C ASN A 148 -16.62 17.75 -6.55
N PHE A 149 -15.88 17.00 -7.39
CA PHE A 149 -14.63 16.41 -6.95
C PHE A 149 -13.58 17.49 -6.68
N GLU A 150 -12.96 17.42 -5.50
CA GLU A 150 -11.83 18.27 -5.10
C GLU A 150 -10.64 17.38 -4.77
N LEU A 151 -9.54 17.57 -5.48
CA LEU A 151 -8.30 16.84 -5.18
C LEU A 151 -7.69 17.36 -3.88
N LYS A 152 -7.58 16.47 -2.89
CA LYS A 152 -6.89 16.74 -1.63
C LYS A 152 -5.57 15.96 -1.62
N ARG A 153 -4.46 16.65 -1.87
CA ARG A 153 -3.13 16.05 -1.72
C ARG A 153 -2.81 15.86 -0.25
N LYS A 154 -2.30 14.69 0.11
CA LYS A 154 -1.79 14.45 1.46
C LYS A 154 -0.33 14.85 1.54
N VAL A 155 -0.05 15.84 2.40
CA VAL A 155 1.30 16.11 2.86
C VAL A 155 1.56 15.14 4.02
N LEU A 156 2.40 14.15 3.79
CA LEU A 156 2.72 13.13 4.79
C LEU A 156 3.95 13.60 5.57
N ASP A 157 3.74 13.92 6.84
CA ASP A 157 4.80 14.26 7.78
C ASP A 157 5.45 12.98 8.29
N PHE A 158 6.73 12.79 7.95
CA PHE A 158 7.52 11.62 8.34
C PHE A 158 8.20 11.78 9.71
N GLU A 159 8.20 12.98 10.29
CA GLU A 159 8.90 13.27 11.55
C GLU A 159 8.04 13.00 12.78
N ASN A 160 6.71 12.99 12.66
CA ASN A 160 5.78 12.93 13.79
C ASN A 160 5.00 11.60 13.93
N ARG A 161 5.45 10.51 13.30
CA ARG A 161 4.79 9.20 13.44
C ARG A 161 5.71 8.06 13.80
#